data_4218fd12c790584eabd38af4f3cd7733
#
_entry.id   4218fd12c790584eabd38af4f3cd7733
#
_cell.length_a   1.000
_cell.length_b   1.000
_cell.length_c   1.000
_cell.angle_alpha   90.00
_cell.angle_beta   90.00
_cell.angle_gamma   90.00
#
_symmetry.space_group_name_H-M   'P 1'
#
loop_
_entity.id
_entity.type
_entity.pdbx_description
1 polymer ?
#
loop_
_entity_poly.entity_id
_entity_poly.type
_entity_poly.pdbx_seq_one_letter_code
_entity_poly.pdbx_strand_id
1 'polypeptide(L)'
;MTVRKRIISFFMAAAVSVCGFEVMAQEGMGFRNEAFTQSYNDDADSLGRDTTDVMFSFKQYFRMMRHKEQGKIGTMFAGSTIFIGGQQIYNKDYWKLPIIYGGLATTTALGVKYIKTDDKKDLGRGLLIGAGALYWGTLMDGVVCFDTGSEHSPGRATLYSLLVPGLGQIYNREYWKLPIYYTGLMVSTSLLIENSANYKRFKRIHNELTRENSTYTNSVWTESSTLYLRNMYRRYRDYSVVALVGVYILQVIDANVFSYMLDFDIGDEIAVDISPAVITPDTAFAFSGPTGNALGMSIGIRF
;
A
#
# COMPACT_ATOMS: atom_id res chain seq x y z
N MET A 1 28.34 -18.13 -5.03
CA MET A 1 28.54 -16.66 -5.04
C MET A 1 27.40 -15.87 -5.71
N THR A 2 26.46 -16.49 -6.38
CA THR A 2 25.41 -15.87 -7.22
C THR A 2 24.09 -15.55 -6.52
N VAL A 3 23.68 -16.28 -5.50
CA VAL A 3 22.44 -16.06 -4.77
C VAL A 3 22.52 -14.84 -3.87
N ARG A 4 23.70 -14.56 -3.32
CA ARG A 4 23.99 -13.48 -2.37
C ARG A 4 23.89 -12.09 -3.01
N LYS A 5 24.32 -11.95 -4.26
CA LYS A 5 24.20 -10.68 -5.03
C LYS A 5 22.74 -10.39 -5.42
N ARG A 6 21.91 -11.43 -5.60
CA ARG A 6 20.52 -11.28 -6.03
C ARG A 6 19.57 -10.84 -4.90
N ILE A 7 19.83 -11.27 -3.65
CA ILE A 7 19.02 -10.85 -2.50
C ILE A 7 19.32 -9.38 -2.15
N ILE A 8 20.59 -8.98 -2.15
CA ILE A 8 20.99 -7.59 -1.91
C ILE A 8 20.51 -6.68 -3.07
N SER A 9 20.59 -7.15 -4.32
CA SER A 9 20.07 -6.45 -5.48
C SER A 9 18.55 -6.34 -5.47
N PHE A 10 17.84 -7.32 -4.92
CA PHE A 10 16.37 -7.29 -4.79
C PHE A 10 15.92 -6.30 -3.73
N PHE A 11 16.58 -6.24 -2.56
CA PHE A 11 16.29 -5.24 -1.54
C PHE A 11 16.71 -3.82 -1.96
N MET A 12 17.84 -3.67 -2.65
CA MET A 12 18.22 -2.37 -3.22
C MET A 12 17.30 -1.96 -4.38
N ALA A 13 16.88 -2.90 -5.23
CA ALA A 13 15.92 -2.61 -6.30
C ALA A 13 14.52 -2.31 -5.77
N ALA A 14 14.08 -2.95 -4.69
CA ALA A 14 12.82 -2.62 -4.03
C ALA A 14 12.88 -1.23 -3.35
N ALA A 15 13.99 -0.88 -2.71
CA ALA A 15 14.20 0.45 -2.12
C ALA A 15 14.30 1.56 -3.20
N VAL A 16 14.95 1.27 -4.32
CA VAL A 16 15.07 2.20 -5.46
C VAL A 16 13.75 2.27 -6.25
N SER A 17 12.99 1.19 -6.33
CA SER A 17 11.69 1.17 -7.01
C SER A 17 10.62 1.97 -6.25
N VAL A 18 10.71 2.05 -4.92
CA VAL A 18 9.84 2.94 -4.13
C VAL A 18 10.23 4.41 -4.29
N CYS A 19 11.51 4.71 -4.57
CA CYS A 19 11.97 6.07 -4.91
C CYS A 19 11.84 6.42 -6.40
N GLY A 20 11.66 5.45 -7.28
CA GLY A 20 11.69 5.62 -8.75
C GLY A 20 10.32 5.57 -9.42
N PHE A 21 9.22 5.69 -8.69
CA PHE A 21 7.91 5.99 -9.28
C PHE A 21 7.73 7.51 -9.49
N GLU A 22 8.81 8.16 -9.90
CA GLU A 22 8.71 9.35 -10.75
C GLU A 22 8.48 8.87 -12.17
N VAL A 23 7.21 8.71 -12.47
CA VAL A 23 6.61 9.10 -13.66
C VAL A 23 7.15 9.12 -15.00
N MET A 24 6.62 8.51 -15.78
CA MET A 24 6.34 8.88 -17.14
C MET A 24 4.81 9.11 -17.25
N ALA A 25 4.35 10.16 -16.64
CA ALA A 25 3.03 10.68 -16.87
C ALA A 25 3.13 12.17 -17.06
N GLN A 26 3.87 12.54 -18.11
CA GLN A 26 3.72 13.88 -18.65
C GLN A 26 4.06 13.90 -20.11
N GLU A 27 3.16 14.51 -20.81
CA GLU A 27 3.10 14.89 -22.22
C GLU A 27 2.29 13.93 -23.08
N GLY A 28 1.03 14.29 -23.21
CA GLY A 28 0.21 13.87 -24.33
C GLY A 28 -1.23 13.50 -24.01
N MET A 29 -1.99 14.42 -23.51
CA MET A 29 -3.39 14.67 -23.86
C MET A 29 -3.88 15.84 -23.01
N GLY A 30 -3.92 17.00 -23.63
CA GLY A 30 -4.51 18.21 -23.08
C GLY A 30 -6.02 18.04 -22.89
N PHE A 31 -6.42 17.34 -21.83
CA PHE A 31 -7.72 17.58 -21.24
C PHE A 31 -7.58 18.86 -20.40
N ARG A 32 -8.32 19.87 -20.81
CA ARG A 32 -8.42 21.14 -20.10
C ARG A 32 -8.84 20.87 -18.66
N ASN A 33 -7.88 20.86 -17.75
CA ASN A 33 -8.10 20.81 -16.31
C ASN A 33 -8.70 22.11 -15.74
N GLU A 34 -8.95 23.11 -16.58
CA GLU A 34 -9.43 24.42 -16.13
C GLU A 34 -10.86 24.39 -15.56
N ALA A 35 -11.71 23.46 -16.00
CA ALA A 35 -13.08 23.37 -15.51
C ALA A 35 -13.20 22.68 -14.13
N PHE A 36 -12.22 21.83 -13.76
CA PHE A 36 -12.21 21.13 -12.47
C PHE A 36 -11.40 21.86 -11.39
N THR A 37 -10.46 22.71 -11.77
CA THR A 37 -9.62 23.45 -10.83
C THR A 37 -10.27 24.72 -10.33
N GLN A 38 -11.17 25.36 -11.09
CA GLN A 38 -11.83 26.61 -10.67
C GLN A 38 -12.83 26.41 -9.52
N SER A 39 -13.50 25.28 -9.43
CA SER A 39 -14.50 25.02 -8.38
C SER A 39 -13.90 24.60 -7.02
N TYR A 40 -12.63 24.17 -6.98
CA TYR A 40 -11.98 23.70 -5.75
C TYR A 40 -10.98 24.68 -5.14
N ASN A 41 -10.61 25.73 -5.86
CA ASN A 41 -9.59 26.69 -5.42
C ASN A 41 -10.17 27.91 -4.68
N ASP A 42 -11.45 28.24 -4.84
CA ASP A 42 -12.01 29.43 -4.22
C ASP A 42 -12.10 29.37 -2.69
N ASP A 43 -12.20 28.13 -2.12
CA ASP A 43 -12.20 27.93 -0.66
C ASP A 43 -10.79 27.72 -0.08
N ALA A 44 -9.79 27.43 -0.91
CA ALA A 44 -8.42 27.16 -0.46
C ALA A 44 -7.56 28.45 -0.34
N ASP A 45 -7.88 29.49 -1.11
CA ASP A 45 -7.16 30.78 -1.08
C ASP A 45 -7.40 31.57 0.21
N SER A 46 -8.47 31.28 0.95
CA SER A 46 -8.73 31.92 2.25
C SER A 46 -7.82 31.44 3.38
N LEU A 47 -7.04 30.36 3.18
CA LEU A 47 -6.20 29.72 4.22
C LEU A 47 -4.69 29.81 3.95
N GLY A 48 -4.23 30.58 2.94
CA GLY A 48 -2.81 30.85 2.72
C GLY A 48 -1.93 29.57 2.55
N ARG A 49 -2.49 28.50 2.00
CA ARG A 49 -1.72 27.30 1.66
C ARG A 49 -1.14 27.44 0.27
N ASP A 50 0.17 27.64 0.20
CA ASP A 50 0.95 27.43 -1.02
C ASP A 50 0.66 26.03 -1.57
N THR A 51 -0.14 25.95 -2.64
CA THR A 51 -0.55 24.73 -3.33
C THR A 51 0.52 24.24 -4.31
N THR A 52 1.77 24.29 -3.95
CA THR A 52 2.76 23.43 -4.56
C THR A 52 2.73 22.10 -3.79
N ASP A 53 1.81 21.22 -4.17
CA ASP A 53 1.75 19.84 -3.67
C ASP A 53 2.97 19.07 -4.18
N VAL A 54 4.13 19.44 -3.70
CA VAL A 54 5.36 18.66 -3.90
C VAL A 54 5.17 17.39 -3.10
N MET A 55 5.05 16.26 -3.79
CA MET A 55 4.81 14.94 -3.19
C MET A 55 5.74 14.65 -2.01
N PHE A 56 6.97 15.15 -2.05
CA PHE A 56 7.96 15.04 -0.98
C PHE A 56 9.01 16.14 -1.09
N SER A 57 9.29 16.84 0.02
CA SER A 57 10.38 17.81 0.10
C SER A 57 11.23 17.56 1.36
N PHE A 58 12.53 17.39 1.19
CA PHE A 58 13.46 17.30 2.32
C PHE A 58 13.43 18.53 3.21
N LYS A 59 13.24 19.73 2.64
CA LYS A 59 13.13 20.98 3.38
C LYS A 59 11.92 20.96 4.31
N GLN A 60 10.78 20.48 3.82
CA GLN A 60 9.56 20.32 4.61
C GLN A 60 9.74 19.25 5.69
N TYR A 61 10.32 18.08 5.36
CA TYR A 61 10.63 17.03 6.32
C TYR A 61 11.48 17.53 7.50
N PHE A 62 12.57 18.25 7.25
CA PHE A 62 13.40 18.80 8.29
C PHE A 62 12.74 19.92 9.09
N ARG A 63 11.82 20.71 8.50
CA ARG A 63 11.02 21.70 9.22
C ARG A 63 10.01 21.05 10.15
N MET A 64 9.34 19.98 9.69
CA MET A 64 8.45 19.16 10.50
C MET A 64 9.19 18.52 11.67
N MET A 65 10.36 17.92 11.43
CA MET A 65 11.18 17.32 12.46
C MET A 65 11.62 18.32 13.54
N ARG A 66 11.74 19.62 13.18
CA ARG A 66 12.00 20.72 14.12
C ARG A 66 10.74 21.34 14.73
N HIS A 67 9.56 20.75 14.55
CA HIS A 67 8.26 21.24 15.01
C HIS A 67 7.92 22.67 14.55
N LYS A 68 8.46 23.09 13.41
CA LYS A 68 8.15 24.41 12.82
C LYS A 68 6.92 24.40 11.93
N GLU A 69 6.53 23.23 11.46
CA GLU A 69 5.35 23.02 10.58
C GLU A 69 4.66 21.72 10.99
N GLN A 70 3.32 21.72 10.96
CA GLN A 70 2.53 20.50 10.99
C GLN A 70 2.47 19.97 9.57
N GLY A 71 2.67 18.66 9.37
CA GLY A 71 2.70 18.11 8.04
C GLY A 71 2.02 16.75 7.96
N LYS A 72 1.89 16.28 6.71
CA LYS A 72 1.24 15.01 6.41
C LYS A 72 2.11 13.84 6.92
N ILE A 73 1.49 12.81 7.50
CA ILE A 73 2.15 11.59 7.97
C ILE A 73 2.99 10.91 6.85
N GLY A 74 2.51 10.98 5.59
CA GLY A 74 3.22 10.44 4.43
C GLY A 74 4.59 11.07 4.20
N THR A 75 4.72 12.39 4.37
CA THR A 75 6.00 13.11 4.24
C THR A 75 6.98 12.68 5.33
N MET A 76 6.50 12.53 6.58
CA MET A 76 7.32 12.05 7.69
C MET A 76 7.74 10.60 7.50
N PHE A 77 6.85 9.75 7.02
CA PHE A 77 7.15 8.35 6.73
C PHE A 77 8.20 8.24 5.60
N ALA A 78 7.98 8.92 4.46
CA ALA A 78 8.93 8.92 3.35
C ALA A 78 10.32 9.42 3.76
N GLY A 79 10.41 10.47 4.55
CA GLY A 79 11.69 10.94 5.10
C GLY A 79 12.34 9.93 6.05
N SER A 80 11.54 9.25 6.87
CA SER A 80 12.04 8.29 7.86
C SER A 80 12.48 6.95 7.26
N THR A 81 12.07 6.62 6.03
CA THR A 81 12.64 5.48 5.30
C THR A 81 14.10 5.71 4.92
N ILE A 82 14.51 6.96 4.71
CA ILE A 82 15.89 7.34 4.41
C ILE A 82 16.64 7.67 5.70
N PHE A 83 16.06 8.52 6.54
CA PHE A 83 16.62 8.98 7.83
C PHE A 83 15.96 8.23 8.98
N ILE A 84 16.50 7.08 9.33
CA ILE A 84 15.97 6.21 10.40
C ILE A 84 15.84 7.02 11.69
N GLY A 85 14.69 6.92 12.34
CA GLY A 85 14.44 7.61 13.61
C GLY A 85 13.85 9.02 13.49
N GLY A 86 13.62 9.55 12.28
CA GLY A 86 13.02 10.87 12.10
C GLY A 86 11.61 11.00 12.68
N GLN A 87 10.79 9.94 12.58
CA GLN A 87 9.46 9.92 13.20
C GLN A 87 9.53 9.93 14.73
N GLN A 88 10.49 9.20 15.31
CA GLN A 88 10.71 9.19 16.76
C GLN A 88 11.16 10.56 17.27
N ILE A 89 11.96 11.30 16.48
CA ILE A 89 12.35 12.68 16.81
C ILE A 89 11.11 13.59 16.76
N TYR A 90 10.27 13.46 15.74
CA TYR A 90 9.03 14.22 15.59
C TYR A 90 8.07 13.94 16.75
N ASN A 91 7.90 12.67 17.14
CA ASN A 91 7.02 12.25 18.24
C ASN A 91 7.63 12.55 19.63
N LYS A 92 8.85 13.14 19.71
CA LYS A 92 9.62 13.40 20.94
C LYS A 92 10.04 12.14 21.72
N ASP A 93 10.04 11.00 21.08
CA ASP A 93 10.44 9.71 21.66
C ASP A 93 11.97 9.50 21.59
N TYR A 94 12.75 10.48 22.06
CA TYR A 94 14.21 10.46 21.97
C TYR A 94 14.86 9.26 22.67
N TRP A 95 14.21 8.72 23.70
CA TRP A 95 14.70 7.56 24.44
C TRP A 95 14.75 6.28 23.59
N LYS A 96 13.97 6.18 22.51
CA LYS A 96 13.97 5.05 21.57
C LYS A 96 15.17 5.08 20.63
N LEU A 97 15.75 6.26 20.34
CA LEU A 97 16.84 6.41 19.37
C LEU A 97 18.10 5.61 19.72
N PRO A 98 18.61 5.60 20.97
CA PRO A 98 19.77 4.78 21.32
C PRO A 98 19.51 3.29 21.12
N ILE A 99 18.30 2.81 21.39
CA ILE A 99 17.91 1.41 21.23
C ILE A 99 17.87 1.06 19.73
N ILE A 100 17.27 1.92 18.91
CA ILE A 100 17.15 1.72 17.45
C ILE A 100 18.54 1.70 16.81
N TYR A 101 19.36 2.74 17.03
CA TYR A 101 20.68 2.80 16.42
C TYR A 101 21.65 1.78 17.01
N GLY A 102 21.63 1.54 18.31
CA GLY A 102 22.42 0.50 18.96
C GLY A 102 22.03 -0.88 18.49
N GLY A 103 20.73 -1.17 18.41
CA GLY A 103 20.20 -2.44 17.92
C GLY A 103 20.55 -2.70 16.44
N LEU A 104 20.33 -1.72 15.57
CA LEU A 104 20.66 -1.82 14.15
C LEU A 104 22.18 -1.95 13.92
N ALA A 105 23.00 -1.17 14.60
CA ALA A 105 24.45 -1.24 14.47
C ALA A 105 25.00 -2.58 14.94
N THR A 106 24.59 -3.07 16.09
CA THR A 106 25.07 -4.34 16.64
C THR A 106 24.61 -5.53 15.83
N THR A 107 23.33 -5.62 15.46
CA THR A 107 22.79 -6.74 14.67
C THR A 107 23.39 -6.76 13.27
N THR A 108 23.59 -5.60 12.65
CA THR A 108 24.21 -5.50 11.32
C THR A 108 25.70 -5.84 11.37
N ALA A 109 26.45 -5.27 12.31
CA ALA A 109 27.89 -5.52 12.44
C ALA A 109 28.20 -7.00 12.76
N LEU A 110 27.48 -7.58 13.74
CA LEU A 110 27.61 -9.01 14.08
C LEU A 110 27.13 -9.90 12.94
N GLY A 111 26.02 -9.55 12.28
CA GLY A 111 25.48 -10.28 11.14
C GLY A 111 26.49 -10.37 9.99
N VAL A 112 27.11 -9.23 9.61
CA VAL A 112 28.15 -9.19 8.59
C VAL A 112 29.40 -9.98 9.01
N LYS A 113 29.82 -9.88 10.28
CA LYS A 113 30.96 -10.62 10.83
C LYS A 113 30.72 -12.13 10.74
N TYR A 114 29.57 -12.62 11.22
CA TYR A 114 29.27 -14.05 11.26
C TYR A 114 29.00 -14.66 9.88
N ILE A 115 28.49 -13.89 8.91
CA ILE A 115 28.37 -14.39 7.54
C ILE A 115 29.74 -14.71 6.92
N LYS A 116 30.81 -14.01 7.33
CA LYS A 116 32.18 -14.26 6.85
C LYS A 116 32.82 -15.49 7.49
N THR A 117 32.28 -15.96 8.60
CA THR A 117 32.76 -17.13 9.36
C THR A 117 31.96 -18.35 8.92
N ASP A 118 32.62 -19.37 8.37
CA ASP A 118 31.96 -20.54 7.75
C ASP A 118 31.02 -21.29 8.71
N ASP A 119 31.39 -21.40 9.96
CA ASP A 119 30.69 -22.15 10.99
C ASP A 119 29.42 -21.46 11.53
N LYS A 120 29.26 -20.14 11.30
CA LYS A 120 28.18 -19.31 11.88
C LYS A 120 27.35 -18.54 10.86
N LYS A 121 27.37 -18.99 9.61
CA LYS A 121 26.65 -18.30 8.51
C LYS A 121 25.17 -18.15 8.73
N ASP A 122 24.52 -19.16 9.31
CA ASP A 122 23.08 -19.12 9.55
C ASP A 122 22.72 -18.15 10.69
N LEU A 123 23.56 -18.06 11.72
CA LEU A 123 23.42 -17.05 12.77
C LEU A 123 23.60 -15.64 12.18
N GLY A 124 24.59 -15.44 11.30
CA GLY A 124 24.80 -14.18 10.60
C GLY A 124 23.61 -13.76 9.74
N ARG A 125 22.98 -14.73 9.04
CA ARG A 125 21.75 -14.48 8.27
C ARG A 125 20.58 -14.11 9.19
N GLY A 126 20.42 -14.83 10.30
CA GLY A 126 19.39 -14.53 11.31
C GLY A 126 19.52 -13.12 11.87
N LEU A 127 20.75 -12.67 12.19
CA LEU A 127 21.01 -11.33 12.68
C LEU A 127 20.70 -10.24 11.64
N LEU A 128 20.98 -10.46 10.36
CA LEU A 128 20.62 -9.50 9.30
C LEU A 128 19.10 -9.44 9.07
N ILE A 129 18.41 -10.58 9.19
CA ILE A 129 16.93 -10.59 9.15
C ILE A 129 16.39 -9.82 10.37
N GLY A 130 16.99 -10.03 11.55
CA GLY A 130 16.66 -9.29 12.77
C GLY A 130 16.87 -7.77 12.63
N ALA A 131 17.97 -7.35 11.98
CA ALA A 131 18.20 -5.92 11.66
C ALA A 131 17.10 -5.37 10.75
N GLY A 132 16.69 -6.14 9.72
CA GLY A 132 15.57 -5.78 8.86
C GLY A 132 14.25 -5.66 9.62
N ALA A 133 13.99 -6.58 10.56
CA ALA A 133 12.79 -6.54 11.41
C ALA A 133 12.80 -5.35 12.37
N LEU A 134 13.95 -5.00 12.95
CA LEU A 134 14.10 -3.81 13.78
C LEU A 134 13.84 -2.53 12.99
N TYR A 135 14.40 -2.42 11.78
CA TYR A 135 14.14 -1.30 10.89
C TYR A 135 12.65 -1.17 10.55
N TRP A 136 12.02 -2.29 10.19
CA TRP A 136 10.58 -2.36 9.93
C TRP A 136 9.74 -1.96 11.13
N GLY A 137 10.08 -2.48 12.33
CA GLY A 137 9.43 -2.12 13.58
C GLY A 137 9.57 -0.64 13.92
N THR A 138 10.70 -0.02 13.58
CA THR A 138 10.92 1.42 13.76
C THR A 138 9.98 2.25 12.88
N LEU A 139 9.77 1.86 11.63
CA LEU A 139 8.83 2.53 10.74
C LEU A 139 7.39 2.35 11.22
N MET A 140 7.05 1.15 11.68
CA MET A 140 5.70 0.87 12.22
C MET A 140 5.43 1.66 13.48
N ASP A 141 6.36 1.72 14.43
CA ASP A 141 6.27 2.52 15.65
C ASP A 141 6.06 4.01 15.33
N GLY A 142 6.79 4.51 14.34
CA GLY A 142 6.63 5.90 13.90
C GLY A 142 5.22 6.21 13.35
N VAL A 143 4.60 5.29 12.63
CA VAL A 143 3.23 5.47 12.12
C VAL A 143 2.19 5.36 13.23
N VAL A 144 2.38 4.44 14.18
CA VAL A 144 1.47 4.25 15.32
C VAL A 144 1.47 5.46 16.24
N CYS A 145 2.66 5.98 16.58
CA CYS A 145 2.82 7.09 17.52
C CYS A 145 2.61 8.47 16.89
N PHE A 146 2.42 8.57 15.57
CA PHE A 146 2.21 9.86 14.92
C PHE A 146 0.86 10.46 15.31
N ASP A 147 0.86 11.67 15.85
CA ASP A 147 -0.39 12.36 16.16
C ASP A 147 -0.96 13.04 14.91
N THR A 148 -2.11 12.57 14.45
CA THR A 148 -2.83 13.11 13.27
C THR A 148 -3.92 14.11 13.65
N GLY A 149 -4.19 14.29 14.96
CA GLY A 149 -5.27 15.16 15.44
C GLY A 149 -6.69 14.69 15.11
N SER A 150 -6.85 13.59 14.36
CA SER A 150 -8.11 12.96 14.01
C SER A 150 -8.16 11.51 14.50
N GLU A 151 -9.34 11.05 14.90
CA GLU A 151 -9.55 9.66 15.35
C GLU A 151 -9.29 8.67 14.22
N HIS A 152 -9.73 9.00 13.00
CA HIS A 152 -9.44 8.26 11.78
C HIS A 152 -8.57 9.09 10.84
N SER A 153 -7.60 8.45 10.18
CA SER A 153 -6.72 9.11 9.22
C SER A 153 -6.45 8.21 8.01
N PRO A 154 -6.86 8.64 6.80
CA PRO A 154 -6.60 7.88 5.57
C PRO A 154 -5.11 7.62 5.33
N GLY A 155 -4.24 8.56 5.72
CA GLY A 155 -2.79 8.38 5.67
C GLY A 155 -2.29 7.24 6.55
N ARG A 156 -2.85 7.06 7.76
CA ARG A 156 -2.53 5.91 8.62
C ARG A 156 -3.01 4.60 8.01
N ALA A 157 -4.25 4.54 7.52
CA ALA A 157 -4.78 3.33 6.89
C ALA A 157 -3.91 2.86 5.72
N THR A 158 -3.47 3.79 4.88
CA THR A 158 -2.56 3.52 3.75
C THR A 158 -1.22 2.97 4.21
N LEU A 159 -0.59 3.62 5.20
CA LEU A 159 0.72 3.20 5.69
C LEU A 159 0.66 1.87 6.44
N TYR A 160 -0.42 1.60 7.17
CA TYR A 160 -0.65 0.30 7.79
C TYR A 160 -0.77 -0.81 6.75
N SER A 161 -1.55 -0.60 5.68
CA SER A 161 -1.66 -1.56 4.57
C SER A 161 -0.36 -1.72 3.79
N LEU A 162 0.43 -0.66 3.67
CA LEU A 162 1.74 -0.69 3.01
C LEU A 162 2.78 -1.44 3.85
N LEU A 163 2.76 -1.31 5.16
CA LEU A 163 3.70 -1.98 6.05
C LEU A 163 3.33 -3.45 6.27
N VAL A 164 2.06 -3.73 6.51
CA VAL A 164 1.56 -5.09 6.76
C VAL A 164 0.28 -5.28 5.95
N PRO A 165 0.26 -6.23 5.00
CA PRO A 165 -0.94 -6.52 4.23
C PRO A 165 -2.13 -6.80 5.14
N GLY A 166 -3.25 -6.11 4.93
CA GLY A 166 -4.47 -6.29 5.71
C GLY A 166 -4.60 -5.41 6.95
N LEU A 167 -3.53 -4.79 7.45
CA LEU A 167 -3.59 -3.99 8.68
C LEU A 167 -4.43 -2.72 8.51
N GLY A 168 -4.46 -2.12 7.34
CA GLY A 168 -5.32 -0.98 7.04
C GLY A 168 -6.80 -1.34 7.04
N GLN A 169 -7.17 -2.53 6.55
CA GLN A 169 -8.54 -3.04 6.63
C GLN A 169 -8.96 -3.30 8.08
N ILE A 170 -8.03 -3.79 8.92
CA ILE A 170 -8.26 -3.94 10.37
C ILE A 170 -8.46 -2.57 11.02
N TYR A 171 -7.66 -1.58 10.68
CA TYR A 171 -7.78 -0.21 11.17
C TYR A 171 -9.14 0.41 10.82
N ASN A 172 -9.62 0.17 9.59
CA ASN A 172 -10.93 0.61 9.10
C ASN A 172 -12.10 -0.26 9.60
N ARG A 173 -11.84 -1.33 10.41
CA ARG A 173 -12.82 -2.30 10.91
C ARG A 173 -13.48 -3.14 9.81
N GLU A 174 -12.88 -3.28 8.66
CA GLU A 174 -13.37 -4.05 7.52
C GLU A 174 -12.83 -5.49 7.48
N TYR A 175 -13.08 -6.25 8.51
CA TYR A 175 -12.52 -7.62 8.68
C TYR A 175 -12.95 -8.59 7.58
N TRP A 176 -14.12 -8.39 6.97
CA TRP A 176 -14.65 -9.26 5.92
C TRP A 176 -13.83 -9.23 4.63
N LYS A 177 -13.08 -8.15 4.38
CA LYS A 177 -12.18 -8.02 3.21
C LYS A 177 -10.88 -8.79 3.38
N LEU A 178 -10.46 -9.07 4.62
CA LEU A 178 -9.19 -9.77 4.89
C LEU A 178 -9.07 -11.12 4.17
N PRO A 179 -10.08 -12.04 4.26
CA PRO A 179 -9.99 -13.34 3.58
C PRO A 179 -9.82 -13.19 2.07
N ILE A 180 -10.42 -12.17 1.44
CA ILE A 180 -10.33 -11.94 0.00
C ILE A 180 -8.89 -11.58 -0.39
N TYR A 181 -8.29 -10.59 0.28
CA TYR A 181 -6.93 -10.17 -0.02
C TYR A 181 -5.88 -11.24 0.32
N TYR A 182 -6.02 -11.90 1.47
CA TYR A 182 -5.10 -12.98 1.83
C TYR A 182 -5.19 -14.17 0.88
N THR A 183 -6.39 -14.52 0.41
CA THR A 183 -6.56 -15.56 -0.61
C THR A 183 -5.90 -15.14 -1.92
N GLY A 184 -6.10 -13.91 -2.38
CA GLY A 184 -5.44 -13.37 -3.56
C GLY A 184 -3.91 -13.41 -3.47
N LEU A 185 -3.35 -12.98 -2.34
CA LEU A 185 -1.90 -13.03 -2.08
C LEU A 185 -1.38 -14.47 -2.03
N MET A 186 -2.11 -15.38 -1.39
CA MET A 186 -1.73 -16.79 -1.28
C MET A 186 -1.72 -17.46 -2.66
N VAL A 187 -2.77 -17.29 -3.45
CA VAL A 187 -2.86 -17.85 -4.81
C VAL A 187 -1.74 -17.29 -5.69
N SER A 188 -1.55 -15.98 -5.72
CA SER A 188 -0.50 -15.34 -6.52
C SER A 188 0.91 -15.81 -6.11
N THR A 189 1.15 -15.96 -4.82
CA THR A 189 2.43 -16.46 -4.28
C THR A 189 2.64 -17.93 -4.66
N SER A 190 1.62 -18.78 -4.55
CA SER A 190 1.70 -20.19 -4.92
C SER A 190 2.02 -20.35 -6.39
N LEU A 191 1.32 -19.60 -7.27
CA LEU A 191 1.60 -19.58 -8.71
C LEU A 191 3.02 -19.11 -9.02
N LEU A 192 3.51 -18.09 -8.31
CA LEU A 192 4.88 -17.59 -8.46
C LEU A 192 5.92 -18.65 -8.08
N ILE A 193 5.72 -19.35 -6.96
CA ILE A 193 6.62 -20.42 -6.50
C ILE A 193 6.64 -21.56 -7.51
N GLU A 194 5.48 -22.04 -7.93
CA GLU A 194 5.34 -23.16 -8.87
C GLU A 194 5.95 -22.83 -10.24
N ASN A 195 5.60 -21.70 -10.83
CA ASN A 195 6.14 -21.28 -12.12
C ASN A 195 7.65 -21.01 -12.04
N SER A 196 8.17 -20.48 -10.93
CA SER A 196 9.60 -20.34 -10.69
C SER A 196 10.33 -21.67 -10.59
N ALA A 197 9.74 -22.65 -9.93
CA ALA A 197 10.31 -23.99 -9.78
C ALA A 197 10.38 -24.69 -11.17
N ASN A 198 9.28 -24.65 -11.92
CA ASN A 198 9.21 -25.22 -13.27
C ASN A 198 10.15 -24.52 -14.24
N TYR A 199 10.24 -23.20 -14.22
CA TYR A 199 11.23 -22.46 -15.01
C TYR A 199 12.67 -22.91 -14.70
N LYS A 200 13.02 -23.05 -13.43
CA LYS A 200 14.36 -23.52 -13.02
C LYS A 200 14.61 -24.95 -13.47
N ARG A 201 13.61 -25.83 -13.38
CA ARG A 201 13.68 -27.22 -13.82
C ARG A 201 13.95 -27.30 -15.32
N PHE A 202 13.11 -26.67 -16.15
CA PHE A 202 13.27 -26.73 -17.62
C PHE A 202 14.52 -26.01 -18.10
N LYS A 203 14.93 -24.94 -17.42
CA LYS A 203 16.21 -24.27 -17.69
C LYS A 203 17.40 -25.20 -17.44
N ARG A 204 17.36 -26.02 -16.38
CA ARG A 204 18.41 -26.99 -16.07
C ARG A 204 18.44 -28.08 -17.16
N ILE A 205 17.31 -28.69 -17.48
CA ILE A 205 17.21 -29.74 -18.51
C ILE A 205 17.71 -29.23 -19.85
N HIS A 206 17.26 -28.04 -20.28
CA HIS A 206 17.72 -27.44 -21.53
C HIS A 206 19.24 -27.22 -21.55
N ASN A 207 19.83 -26.70 -20.47
CA ASN A 207 21.28 -26.49 -20.39
C ASN A 207 22.07 -27.80 -20.38
N GLU A 208 21.52 -28.87 -19.87
CA GLU A 208 22.16 -30.20 -19.90
C GLU A 208 22.06 -30.83 -21.32
N LEU A 209 20.94 -30.67 -22.01
CA LEU A 209 20.77 -31.14 -23.40
C LEU A 209 21.70 -30.44 -24.39
N THR A 210 22.04 -29.18 -24.14
CA THR A 210 22.93 -28.36 -25.00
C THR A 210 24.41 -28.62 -24.71
N ARG A 211 24.76 -29.41 -23.69
CA ARG A 211 26.14 -29.80 -23.39
C ARG A 211 26.60 -30.94 -24.26
N GLU A 212 27.88 -30.91 -24.77
CA GLU A 212 28.46 -31.94 -25.61
C GLU A 212 28.50 -33.34 -24.96
N ASN A 213 28.55 -33.43 -23.63
CA ASN A 213 28.45 -34.68 -22.83
C ASN A 213 27.13 -34.74 -22.05
N SER A 214 26.01 -34.73 -22.74
CA SER A 214 24.71 -34.74 -22.13
C SER A 214 24.33 -36.07 -21.48
N THR A 215 23.95 -36.08 -20.23
CA THR A 215 23.39 -37.24 -19.52
C THR A 215 22.00 -37.63 -20.06
N TYR A 216 21.36 -36.74 -20.83
CA TYR A 216 20.00 -36.87 -21.35
C TYR A 216 19.92 -37.31 -22.81
N THR A 217 20.97 -37.93 -23.36
CA THR A 217 21.07 -38.29 -24.78
C THR A 217 19.92 -39.20 -25.30
N ASN A 218 19.23 -39.91 -24.41
CA ASN A 218 18.09 -40.76 -24.71
C ASN A 218 16.80 -40.33 -23.98
N SER A 219 16.68 -39.05 -23.62
CA SER A 219 15.52 -38.56 -22.88
C SER A 219 14.32 -38.28 -23.80
N VAL A 220 13.12 -38.36 -23.26
CA VAL A 220 11.87 -37.94 -23.90
C VAL A 220 11.86 -36.43 -24.24
N TRP A 221 12.83 -35.69 -23.70
CA TRP A 221 12.93 -34.24 -23.84
C TRP A 221 13.79 -33.83 -25.02
N THR A 222 13.20 -33.11 -25.96
CA THR A 222 13.90 -32.50 -27.09
C THR A 222 14.34 -31.10 -26.75
N GLU A 223 15.45 -30.62 -27.32
CA GLU A 223 15.95 -29.25 -27.10
C GLU A 223 14.89 -28.19 -27.38
N SER A 224 14.16 -28.32 -28.49
CA SER A 224 13.09 -27.39 -28.88
C SER A 224 11.91 -27.37 -27.88
N SER A 225 11.49 -28.55 -27.39
CA SER A 225 10.39 -28.65 -26.43
C SER A 225 10.78 -28.08 -25.06
N THR A 226 12.00 -28.31 -24.60
CA THR A 226 12.49 -27.75 -23.33
C THR A 226 12.71 -26.23 -23.40
N LEU A 227 13.13 -25.73 -24.56
CA LEU A 227 13.22 -24.30 -24.83
C LEU A 227 11.84 -23.63 -24.76
N TYR A 228 10.85 -24.24 -25.42
CA TYR A 228 9.47 -23.76 -25.40
C TYR A 228 8.91 -23.72 -23.97
N LEU A 229 9.01 -24.83 -23.23
CA LEU A 229 8.51 -24.93 -21.85
C LEU A 229 9.21 -23.93 -20.90
N ARG A 230 10.55 -23.80 -21.04
CA ARG A 230 11.30 -22.79 -20.28
C ARG A 230 10.77 -21.38 -20.53
N ASN A 231 10.52 -21.02 -21.79
CA ASN A 231 10.04 -19.69 -22.15
C ASN A 231 8.58 -19.48 -21.73
N MET A 232 7.75 -20.52 -21.77
CA MET A 232 6.37 -20.50 -21.30
C MET A 232 6.33 -20.25 -19.77
N TYR A 233 7.04 -21.06 -18.98
CA TYR A 233 7.07 -20.86 -17.51
C TYR A 233 7.75 -19.57 -17.09
N ARG A 234 8.68 -19.03 -17.89
CA ARG A 234 9.22 -17.69 -17.68
C ARG A 234 8.10 -16.63 -17.74
N ARG A 235 7.26 -16.67 -18.77
CA ARG A 235 6.13 -15.73 -18.92
C ARG A 235 5.11 -15.89 -17.79
N TYR A 236 4.74 -17.12 -17.44
CA TYR A 236 3.80 -17.37 -16.34
C TYR A 236 4.34 -16.90 -15.00
N ARG A 237 5.63 -17.07 -14.74
CA ARG A 237 6.29 -16.49 -13.56
C ARG A 237 6.18 -14.97 -13.55
N ASP A 238 6.46 -14.32 -14.66
CA ASP A 238 6.42 -12.87 -14.78
C ASP A 238 4.98 -12.35 -14.60
N TYR A 239 3.96 -13.05 -15.14
CA TYR A 239 2.55 -12.75 -14.86
C TYR A 239 2.16 -12.96 -13.39
N SER A 240 2.70 -13.99 -12.73
CA SER A 240 2.46 -14.23 -11.31
C SER A 240 3.04 -13.10 -10.44
N VAL A 241 4.18 -12.52 -10.83
CA VAL A 241 4.75 -11.35 -10.15
C VAL A 241 3.82 -10.13 -10.30
N VAL A 242 3.34 -9.87 -11.52
CA VAL A 242 2.41 -8.76 -11.78
C VAL A 242 1.10 -8.94 -10.99
N ALA A 243 0.57 -10.16 -10.94
CA ALA A 243 -0.63 -10.46 -10.16
C ALA A 243 -0.41 -10.23 -8.66
N LEU A 244 0.71 -10.68 -8.10
CA LEU A 244 1.06 -10.48 -6.69
C LEU A 244 1.15 -9.00 -6.34
N VAL A 245 1.89 -8.23 -7.15
CA VAL A 245 2.03 -6.78 -6.97
C VAL A 245 0.68 -6.08 -7.14
N GLY A 246 -0.12 -6.49 -8.13
CA GLY A 246 -1.46 -5.94 -8.37
C GLY A 246 -2.40 -6.12 -7.17
N VAL A 247 -2.48 -7.33 -6.62
CA VAL A 247 -3.29 -7.59 -5.41
C VAL A 247 -2.81 -6.77 -4.22
N TYR A 248 -1.47 -6.65 -4.07
CA TYR A 248 -0.89 -5.84 -2.99
C TYR A 248 -1.24 -4.36 -3.12
N ILE A 249 -1.13 -3.79 -4.32
CA ILE A 249 -1.48 -2.38 -4.57
C ILE A 249 -2.99 -2.16 -4.36
N LEU A 250 -3.84 -3.07 -4.87
CA LEU A 250 -5.28 -2.97 -4.72
C LEU A 250 -5.71 -2.91 -3.26
N GLN A 251 -5.13 -3.74 -2.38
CA GLN A 251 -5.45 -3.70 -0.97
C GLN A 251 -5.03 -2.40 -0.27
N VAL A 252 -3.91 -1.78 -0.70
CA VAL A 252 -3.45 -0.49 -0.16
C VAL A 252 -4.39 0.63 -0.59
N ILE A 253 -4.79 0.64 -1.88
CA ILE A 253 -5.75 1.61 -2.42
C ILE A 253 -7.11 1.46 -1.72
N ASP A 254 -7.61 0.24 -1.58
CA ASP A 254 -8.88 -0.03 -0.90
C ASP A 254 -8.89 0.48 0.54
N ALA A 255 -7.83 0.22 1.31
CA ALA A 255 -7.71 0.73 2.68
C ALA A 255 -7.71 2.26 2.75
N ASN A 256 -7.08 2.93 1.78
CA ASN A 256 -7.06 4.37 1.68
C ASN A 256 -8.45 4.93 1.36
N VAL A 257 -9.05 4.44 0.27
CA VAL A 257 -10.36 4.92 -0.21
C VAL A 257 -11.44 4.72 0.86
N PHE A 258 -11.45 3.53 1.49
CA PHE A 258 -12.45 3.25 2.51
C PHE A 258 -12.28 4.12 3.76
N SER A 259 -11.05 4.42 4.14
CA SER A 259 -10.79 5.34 5.25
C SER A 259 -11.30 6.76 4.96
N TYR A 260 -11.21 7.23 3.70
CA TYR A 260 -11.85 8.48 3.31
C TYR A 260 -13.38 8.41 3.37
N MET A 261 -13.97 7.26 3.02
CA MET A 261 -15.43 7.08 3.08
C MET A 261 -15.97 7.04 4.50
N LEU A 262 -15.17 6.61 5.48
CA LEU A 262 -15.57 6.63 6.90
C LEU A 262 -15.69 8.05 7.46
N ASP A 263 -14.90 8.99 6.95
CA ASP A 263 -14.98 10.41 7.35
C ASP A 263 -16.10 11.15 6.60
N PHE A 264 -16.68 10.55 5.56
CA PHE A 264 -17.82 11.08 4.84
C PHE A 264 -19.08 10.76 5.66
N ASP A 265 -19.40 11.61 6.59
CA ASP A 265 -20.73 11.64 7.18
C ASP A 265 -21.71 12.08 6.08
N ILE A 266 -22.48 11.13 5.55
CA ILE A 266 -23.67 11.44 4.76
C ILE A 266 -24.70 11.84 5.82
N GLY A 267 -24.33 12.93 6.53
CA GLY A 267 -25.11 13.45 7.61
C GLY A 267 -26.42 13.94 7.10
N ASP A 268 -27.39 13.70 7.86
CA ASP A 268 -28.66 14.38 8.22
C ASP A 268 -29.30 15.42 7.25
N GLU A 269 -28.65 15.71 6.11
CA GLU A 269 -29.16 16.71 5.16
C GLU A 269 -30.33 16.18 4.31
N ILE A 270 -30.51 14.86 4.22
CA ILE A 270 -31.65 14.26 3.54
C ILE A 270 -32.46 13.45 4.56
N ALA A 271 -33.29 14.13 5.34
CA ALA A 271 -34.26 13.47 6.19
C ALA A 271 -35.56 13.23 5.41
N VAL A 272 -35.90 11.97 5.21
CA VAL A 272 -37.20 11.58 4.70
C VAL A 272 -38.13 11.36 5.91
N ASP A 273 -39.04 12.31 6.12
CA ASP A 273 -40.06 12.21 7.13
C ASP A 273 -41.34 11.65 6.50
N ILE A 274 -41.78 10.49 6.98
CA ILE A 274 -43.00 9.85 6.55
C ILE A 274 -43.97 9.91 7.73
N SER A 275 -44.95 10.81 7.65
CA SER A 275 -45.96 10.98 8.69
C SER A 275 -47.38 10.80 8.15
N PRO A 276 -48.29 10.24 8.96
CA PRO A 276 -49.69 10.19 8.59
C PRO A 276 -50.26 11.62 8.51
N ALA A 277 -50.91 11.93 7.42
CA ALA A 277 -51.50 13.25 7.19
C ALA A 277 -52.97 13.16 6.87
N VAL A 278 -53.72 14.14 7.35
CA VAL A 278 -55.14 14.31 6.99
C VAL A 278 -55.21 15.26 5.81
N ILE A 279 -55.65 14.75 4.68
CA ILE A 279 -55.83 15.55 3.45
C ILE A 279 -57.18 16.22 3.49
N THR A 280 -57.20 17.56 3.58
CA THR A 280 -58.40 18.34 3.45
C THR A 280 -58.69 18.66 1.98
N PRO A 281 -59.96 18.86 1.56
CA PRO A 281 -60.31 19.05 0.16
C PRO A 281 -59.66 20.27 -0.53
N ASP A 282 -59.15 21.25 0.23
CA ASP A 282 -58.50 22.48 -0.31
C ASP A 282 -57.06 22.25 -0.76
N THR A 283 -56.45 21.13 -0.50
CA THR A 283 -55.07 20.81 -0.87
C THR A 283 -54.96 19.88 -2.08
N ALA A 284 -55.81 20.12 -3.08
CA ALA A 284 -55.74 19.66 -4.38
C ALA A 284 -55.90 18.37 -4.97
N PHE A 285 -56.24 18.05 -6.06
CA PHE A 285 -56.37 16.77 -6.84
C PHE A 285 -57.14 15.65 -6.13
N ALA A 286 -57.98 16.00 -5.18
CA ALA A 286 -58.92 15.07 -4.57
C ALA A 286 -60.05 14.81 -5.57
N PHE A 287 -60.16 13.61 -6.02
CA PHE A 287 -61.37 13.09 -6.65
C PHE A 287 -62.56 13.44 -5.73
N SER A 288 -63.44 14.30 -6.20
CA SER A 288 -64.55 14.81 -5.41
C SER A 288 -65.52 13.72 -5.04
N GLY A 289 -65.42 13.32 -3.76
CA GLY A 289 -66.50 12.69 -3.04
C GLY A 289 -67.05 13.68 -2.00
N PRO A 290 -68.31 13.57 -1.56
CA PRO A 290 -68.92 14.56 -0.66
C PRO A 290 -68.20 14.54 0.69
N THR A 291 -67.61 15.70 1.03
CA THR A 291 -67.25 16.12 2.39
C THR A 291 -66.69 15.07 3.35
N GLY A 292 -65.45 14.69 3.17
CA GLY A 292 -64.75 13.85 4.13
C GLY A 292 -63.26 14.08 4.09
N ASN A 293 -62.63 14.32 5.25
CA ASN A 293 -61.20 14.29 5.38
C ASN A 293 -60.65 12.89 5.00
N ALA A 294 -59.73 12.83 4.05
CA ALA A 294 -59.07 11.59 3.68
C ALA A 294 -57.80 11.39 4.52
N LEU A 295 -57.61 10.18 5.01
CA LEU A 295 -56.32 9.80 5.64
C LEU A 295 -55.31 9.47 4.54
N GLY A 296 -54.19 10.11 4.56
CA GLY A 296 -53.07 9.93 3.64
C GLY A 296 -51.75 9.88 4.36
N MET A 297 -50.67 9.74 3.61
CA MET A 297 -49.31 9.83 4.11
C MET A 297 -48.63 11.03 3.44
N SER A 298 -47.98 11.86 4.22
CA SER A 298 -47.10 12.92 3.71
C SER A 298 -45.66 12.42 3.70
N ILE A 299 -44.97 12.66 2.61
CA ILE A 299 -43.55 12.39 2.49
C ILE A 299 -42.86 13.77 2.42
N GLY A 300 -42.20 14.15 3.49
CA GLY A 300 -41.37 15.35 3.55
C GLY A 300 -39.90 15.01 3.27
N ILE A 301 -39.29 15.61 2.26
CA ILE A 301 -37.87 15.51 2.02
C ILE A 301 -37.26 16.86 2.41
N ARG A 302 -36.37 16.85 3.41
CA ARG A 302 -35.57 18.03 3.78
C ARG A 302 -34.20 17.85 3.16
N PHE A 303 -33.75 18.91 2.47
CA PHE A 303 -32.43 19.02 1.87
C PHE A 303 -31.57 19.92 2.73
#